data_d03c37528a7d009cb46bf162a7d41a19
#
_entry.id   d03c37528a7d009cb46bf162a7d41a19
#
_cell.length_a   1.000
_cell.length_b   1.000
_cell.length_c   1.000
_cell.angle_alpha   90.00
_cell.angle_beta   90.00
_cell.angle_gamma   90.00
#
_symmetry.space_group_name_H-M   'P 1'
#
loop_
_entity.id
_entity.type
_entity.pdbx_description
1 polymer ?
#
loop_
_entity_poly.entity_id
_entity_poly.type
_entity_poly.pdbx_seq_one_letter_code
_entity_poly.pdbx_strand_id
1 'polypeptide(L)'
;MKKGFTLIEVLISLVILSIIAIVSTNFLQSSIDLRNQSKSKVDDIKVFNLGVSTIRRDLMSVVNLPMRDNFGNQLPNFIGSNTDKKITFLSFINRIDSSRSSISRIEYLFDDTKFIRRVYFTADPYDYDDYIDSVIFNNIDDVEISFLIDNRWFTEWPAGQTAAFIIPKLVKIEINDNDRD
;
A
#
# COMPACT_ATOMS: atom_id res chain seq x y z
N MET A 1 62.33 -44.30 8.14
CA MET A 1 62.86 -42.93 8.06
C MET A 1 61.62 -41.98 8.05
N LYS A 2 61.45 -41.21 9.11
CA LYS A 2 60.41 -40.18 9.14
C LYS A 2 60.88 -38.99 8.30
N LYS A 3 60.23 -38.73 7.19
CA LYS A 3 60.47 -37.51 6.36
C LYS A 3 59.85 -36.32 7.08
N GLY A 4 60.68 -35.36 7.50
CA GLY A 4 60.20 -34.07 8.05
C GLY A 4 59.72 -33.18 6.94
N PHE A 5 58.77 -32.31 7.24
CA PHE A 5 58.28 -31.23 6.32
C PHE A 5 59.43 -30.25 6.05
N THR A 6 59.51 -29.82 4.82
CA THR A 6 60.45 -28.75 4.42
C THR A 6 59.83 -27.38 4.72
N LEU A 7 60.66 -26.38 5.02
CA LEU A 7 60.22 -25.01 5.27
C LEU A 7 59.47 -24.42 4.07
N ILE A 8 59.87 -24.76 2.85
CA ILE A 8 59.24 -24.31 1.60
C ILE A 8 57.83 -24.90 1.47
N GLU A 9 57.61 -26.14 1.86
CA GLU A 9 56.31 -26.81 1.82
C GLU A 9 55.30 -26.15 2.77
N VAL A 10 55.73 -25.71 3.93
CA VAL A 10 54.90 -24.95 4.88
C VAL A 10 54.57 -23.55 4.33
N LEU A 11 55.55 -22.87 3.73
CA LEU A 11 55.31 -21.56 3.12
C LEU A 11 54.28 -21.63 1.98
N ILE A 12 54.43 -22.59 1.07
CA ILE A 12 53.48 -22.79 -0.03
C ILE A 12 52.07 -23.08 0.52
N SER A 13 51.97 -23.95 1.51
CA SER A 13 50.68 -24.27 2.15
C SER A 13 49.99 -23.05 2.77
N LEU A 14 50.76 -22.18 3.44
CA LEU A 14 50.24 -20.93 4.02
C LEU A 14 49.77 -19.94 2.94
N VAL A 15 50.49 -19.83 1.81
CA VAL A 15 50.07 -18.98 0.69
C VAL A 15 48.76 -19.49 0.11
N ILE A 16 48.62 -20.78 -0.16
CA ILE A 16 47.41 -21.39 -0.67
C ILE A 16 46.23 -21.17 0.29
N LEU A 17 46.46 -21.42 1.59
CA LEU A 17 45.44 -21.20 2.62
C LEU A 17 45.00 -19.75 2.67
N SER A 18 45.89 -18.79 2.54
CA SER A 18 45.59 -17.36 2.52
C SER A 18 44.71 -16.97 1.31
N ILE A 19 45.02 -17.52 0.13
CA ILE A 19 44.25 -17.28 -1.08
C ILE A 19 42.84 -17.86 -0.90
N ILE A 20 42.71 -19.09 -0.40
CA ILE A 20 41.37 -19.70 -0.17
C ILE A 20 40.60 -18.88 0.85
N ALA A 21 41.20 -18.39 1.91
CA ALA A 21 40.55 -17.57 2.92
C ALA A 21 40.01 -16.26 2.32
N ILE A 22 40.81 -15.55 1.49
CA ILE A 22 40.41 -14.32 0.84
C ILE A 22 39.21 -14.57 -0.11
N VAL A 23 39.33 -15.60 -0.97
CA VAL A 23 38.25 -15.92 -1.92
C VAL A 23 36.96 -16.29 -1.20
N SER A 24 37.07 -17.11 -0.13
CA SER A 24 35.91 -17.51 0.67
C SER A 24 35.25 -16.32 1.36
N THR A 25 36.02 -15.38 1.89
CA THR A 25 35.51 -14.18 2.54
C THR A 25 34.78 -13.29 1.53
N ASN A 26 35.35 -13.07 0.35
CA ASN A 26 34.74 -12.28 -0.70
C ASN A 26 33.43 -12.92 -1.21
N PHE A 27 33.42 -14.24 -1.38
CA PHE A 27 32.19 -14.96 -1.76
C PHE A 27 31.10 -14.84 -0.70
N LEU A 28 31.44 -14.94 0.58
CA LEU A 28 30.51 -14.79 1.69
C LEU A 28 29.92 -13.37 1.72
N GLN A 29 30.75 -12.33 1.57
CA GLN A 29 30.29 -10.95 1.51
C GLN A 29 29.32 -10.72 0.35
N SER A 30 29.69 -11.16 -0.87
CA SER A 30 28.80 -11.05 -2.04
C SER A 30 27.47 -11.76 -1.84
N SER A 31 27.48 -12.90 -1.18
CA SER A 31 26.26 -13.66 -0.87
C SER A 31 25.36 -12.94 0.13
N ILE A 32 25.95 -12.28 1.13
CA ILE A 32 25.20 -11.45 2.09
C ILE A 32 24.58 -10.23 1.40
N ASP A 33 25.33 -9.57 0.54
CA ASP A 33 24.87 -8.37 -0.19
C ASP A 33 23.69 -8.71 -1.14
N LEU A 34 23.80 -9.81 -1.88
CA LEU A 34 22.72 -10.32 -2.72
C LEU A 34 21.47 -10.66 -1.89
N ARG A 35 21.64 -11.29 -0.74
CA ARG A 35 20.52 -11.60 0.16
C ARG A 35 19.84 -10.35 0.68
N ASN A 36 20.61 -9.32 1.05
CA ASN A 36 20.06 -8.06 1.56
C ASN A 36 19.29 -7.31 0.47
N GLN A 37 19.83 -7.23 -0.74
CA GLN A 37 19.13 -6.64 -1.89
C GLN A 37 17.83 -7.39 -2.24
N SER A 38 17.88 -8.72 -2.27
CA SER A 38 16.70 -9.53 -2.53
C SER A 38 15.64 -9.37 -1.44
N LYS A 39 16.04 -9.27 -0.18
CA LYS A 39 15.13 -9.07 0.94
C LYS A 39 14.42 -7.72 0.83
N SER A 40 15.14 -6.64 0.52
CA SER A 40 14.53 -5.31 0.34
C SER A 40 13.46 -5.33 -0.74
N LYS A 41 13.76 -5.87 -1.94
CA LYS A 41 12.79 -5.98 -3.03
C LYS A 41 11.55 -6.81 -2.66
N VAL A 42 11.73 -7.90 -1.92
CA VAL A 42 10.62 -8.74 -1.47
C VAL A 42 9.75 -7.98 -0.46
N ASP A 43 10.35 -7.21 0.43
CA ASP A 43 9.59 -6.44 1.43
C ASP A 43 8.80 -5.30 0.76
N ASP A 44 9.36 -4.62 -0.26
CA ASP A 44 8.64 -3.61 -1.06
C ASP A 44 7.43 -4.20 -1.78
N ILE A 45 7.60 -5.38 -2.41
CA ILE A 45 6.50 -6.10 -3.08
C ILE A 45 5.41 -6.51 -2.07
N LYS A 46 5.79 -6.94 -0.87
CA LYS A 46 4.81 -7.30 0.18
C LYS A 46 4.00 -6.08 0.62
N VAL A 47 4.65 -4.95 0.87
CA VAL A 47 3.97 -3.69 1.26
C VAL A 47 3.00 -3.27 0.16
N PHE A 48 3.43 -3.29 -1.10
CA PHE A 48 2.58 -2.98 -2.24
C PHE A 48 1.35 -3.91 -2.31
N ASN A 49 1.56 -5.23 -2.25
CA ASN A 49 0.46 -6.20 -2.30
C ASN A 49 -0.51 -6.05 -1.13
N LEU A 50 -0.01 -5.73 0.07
CA LEU A 50 -0.85 -5.48 1.24
C LEU A 50 -1.70 -4.22 1.03
N GLY A 51 -1.14 -3.15 0.49
CA GLY A 51 -1.84 -1.92 0.14
C GLY A 51 -2.96 -2.17 -0.86
N VAL A 52 -2.64 -2.80 -1.99
CA VAL A 52 -3.63 -3.15 -3.03
C VAL A 52 -4.73 -4.05 -2.48
N SER A 53 -4.37 -5.05 -1.67
CA SER A 53 -5.35 -5.96 -1.04
C SER A 53 -6.28 -5.23 -0.08
N THR A 54 -5.77 -4.24 0.66
CA THR A 54 -6.56 -3.41 1.57
C THR A 54 -7.56 -2.56 0.81
N ILE A 55 -7.12 -1.84 -0.23
CA ILE A 55 -7.99 -1.02 -1.08
C ILE A 55 -9.08 -1.89 -1.72
N ARG A 56 -8.68 -3.03 -2.31
CA ARG A 56 -9.62 -3.96 -2.94
C ARG A 56 -10.66 -4.46 -1.96
N ARG A 57 -10.27 -4.89 -0.78
CA ARG A 57 -11.19 -5.37 0.26
C ARG A 57 -12.18 -4.29 0.65
N ASP A 58 -11.74 -3.06 0.88
CA ASP A 58 -12.60 -1.96 1.28
C ASP A 58 -13.60 -1.60 0.18
N LEU A 59 -13.16 -1.53 -1.08
CA LEU A 59 -14.03 -1.27 -2.24
C LEU A 59 -15.02 -2.42 -2.50
N MET A 60 -14.62 -3.66 -2.27
CA MET A 60 -15.53 -4.81 -2.41
C MET A 60 -16.56 -4.91 -1.27
N SER A 61 -16.29 -4.24 -0.15
CA SER A 61 -17.16 -4.19 1.02
C SER A 61 -17.97 -2.89 1.11
N VAL A 62 -18.05 -2.12 0.02
CA VAL A 62 -18.82 -0.88 -0.03
C VAL A 62 -20.29 -1.15 0.27
N VAL A 63 -20.85 -0.33 1.14
CA VAL A 63 -22.27 -0.37 1.52
C VAL A 63 -23.00 0.74 0.80
N ASN A 64 -24.04 0.37 0.04
CA ASN A 64 -24.84 1.32 -0.74
C ASN A 64 -25.85 2.06 0.15
N LEU A 65 -25.34 2.86 1.09
CA LEU A 65 -26.11 3.73 1.96
C LEU A 65 -25.64 5.17 1.82
N PRO A 66 -26.56 6.16 1.93
CA PRO A 66 -26.18 7.57 1.91
C PRO A 66 -25.37 7.92 3.17
N MET A 67 -24.35 8.74 2.97
CA MET A 67 -23.61 9.38 4.06
C MET A 67 -24.35 10.63 4.52
N ARG A 68 -23.95 11.19 5.67
CA ARG A 68 -24.46 12.48 6.16
C ARG A 68 -23.30 13.42 6.46
N ASP A 69 -23.53 14.71 6.27
CA ASP A 69 -22.60 15.76 6.70
C ASP A 69 -22.81 16.12 8.19
N ASN A 70 -22.01 17.07 8.70
CA ASN A 70 -22.07 17.54 10.10
C ASN A 70 -23.43 18.20 10.45
N PHE A 71 -24.19 18.61 9.46
CA PHE A 71 -25.50 19.25 9.62
C PHE A 71 -26.66 18.25 9.47
N GLY A 72 -26.34 16.96 9.21
CA GLY A 72 -27.32 15.90 8.97
C GLY A 72 -27.86 15.85 7.54
N ASN A 73 -27.37 16.69 6.61
CA ASN A 73 -27.76 16.64 5.22
C ASN A 73 -27.27 15.35 4.56
N GLN A 74 -28.08 14.81 3.67
CA GLN A 74 -27.74 13.60 2.95
C GLN A 74 -26.68 13.89 1.89
N LEU A 75 -25.61 13.11 1.94
CA LEU A 75 -24.55 13.07 0.94
C LEU A 75 -24.70 11.84 0.04
N PRO A 76 -24.07 11.84 -1.15
CA PRO A 76 -24.02 10.67 -2.02
C PRO A 76 -23.48 9.42 -1.31
N ASN A 77 -23.86 8.23 -1.79
CA ASN A 77 -23.41 6.96 -1.25
C ASN A 77 -21.92 6.69 -1.50
N PHE A 78 -21.38 7.32 -2.54
CA PHE A 78 -19.99 7.27 -2.93
C PHE A 78 -19.58 8.63 -3.48
N ILE A 79 -18.43 9.15 -3.06
CA ILE A 79 -17.89 10.43 -3.53
C ILE A 79 -16.46 10.15 -3.99
N GLY A 80 -16.10 10.66 -5.14
CA GLY A 80 -14.75 10.55 -5.66
C GLY A 80 -14.38 11.72 -6.54
N SER A 81 -13.18 12.23 -6.39
CA SER A 81 -12.64 13.36 -7.14
C SER A 81 -11.20 13.09 -7.54
N ASN A 82 -10.93 13.12 -8.85
CA ASN A 82 -9.56 13.11 -9.34
C ASN A 82 -8.86 14.44 -9.09
N THR A 83 -9.62 15.53 -9.05
CA THR A 83 -9.08 16.86 -8.75
C THR A 83 -8.59 16.98 -7.33
N ASP A 84 -9.40 16.50 -6.36
CA ASP A 84 -9.04 16.48 -4.93
C ASP A 84 -8.22 15.24 -4.55
N LYS A 85 -7.99 14.32 -5.51
CA LYS A 85 -7.28 13.05 -5.27
C LYS A 85 -7.86 12.27 -4.09
N LYS A 86 -9.19 12.20 -4.03
CA LYS A 86 -9.91 11.68 -2.86
C LYS A 86 -11.07 10.79 -3.25
N ILE A 87 -11.30 9.74 -2.45
CA ILE A 87 -12.47 8.86 -2.53
C ILE A 87 -13.07 8.72 -1.14
N THR A 88 -14.38 8.82 -1.01
CA THR A 88 -15.10 8.67 0.26
C THR A 88 -16.31 7.76 0.07
N PHE A 89 -16.47 6.76 0.93
CA PHE A 89 -17.58 5.80 0.90
C PHE A 89 -17.80 5.13 2.25
N LEU A 90 -18.92 4.44 2.40
CA LEU A 90 -19.16 3.55 3.54
C LEU A 90 -18.73 2.13 3.21
N SER A 91 -18.05 1.48 4.14
CA SER A 91 -17.63 0.09 3.98
C SER A 91 -17.92 -0.72 5.23
N PHE A 92 -18.21 -2.01 5.05
CA PHE A 92 -18.31 -2.95 6.13
C PHE A 92 -16.90 -3.35 6.60
N ILE A 93 -16.61 -3.06 7.86
CA ILE A 93 -15.35 -3.41 8.51
C ILE A 93 -15.62 -4.44 9.58
N ASN A 94 -15.08 -5.66 9.39
CA ASN A 94 -15.15 -6.67 10.44
C ASN A 94 -14.20 -6.28 11.58
N ARG A 95 -14.79 -5.83 12.69
CA ARG A 95 -14.05 -5.47 13.91
C ARG A 95 -14.23 -6.56 14.96
N ILE A 96 -13.17 -6.80 15.71
CA ILE A 96 -13.20 -7.73 16.86
C ILE A 96 -13.98 -7.10 18.02
N ASP A 97 -13.99 -5.77 18.11
CA ASP A 97 -14.71 -5.03 19.15
C ASP A 97 -16.16 -4.78 18.72
N SER A 98 -17.08 -5.47 19.37
CA SER A 98 -18.53 -5.36 19.14
C SER A 98 -19.15 -4.05 19.66
N SER A 99 -18.41 -3.22 20.38
CA SER A 99 -18.89 -1.92 20.90
C SER A 99 -18.97 -0.83 19.81
N ARG A 100 -18.37 -1.04 18.65
CA ARG A 100 -18.32 -0.08 17.54
C ARG A 100 -19.13 -0.55 16.35
N SER A 101 -19.59 0.42 15.54
CA SER A 101 -20.31 0.12 14.30
C SER A 101 -19.46 -0.75 13.36
N SER A 102 -20.10 -1.76 12.75
CA SER A 102 -19.49 -2.54 11.67
C SER A 102 -19.43 -1.80 10.35
N ILE A 103 -20.20 -0.71 10.19
CA ILE A 103 -20.15 0.17 9.01
C ILE A 103 -19.40 1.43 9.41
N SER A 104 -18.38 1.77 8.63
CA SER A 104 -17.52 2.92 8.85
C SER A 104 -17.35 3.71 7.57
N ARG A 105 -17.17 5.01 7.70
CA ARG A 105 -16.75 5.85 6.60
C ARG A 105 -15.26 5.64 6.37
N ILE A 106 -14.90 5.42 5.11
CA ILE A 106 -13.51 5.30 4.66
C ILE A 106 -13.25 6.43 3.68
N GLU A 107 -12.11 7.05 3.82
CA GLU A 107 -11.56 7.98 2.86
C GLU A 107 -10.18 7.50 2.41
N TYR A 108 -9.96 7.51 1.11
CA TYR A 108 -8.64 7.44 0.51
C TYR A 108 -8.29 8.82 -0.01
N LEU A 109 -7.14 9.33 0.37
CA LEU A 109 -6.67 10.63 -0.03
C LEU A 109 -5.18 10.60 -0.36
N PHE A 110 -4.80 11.39 -1.37
CA PHE A 110 -3.40 11.66 -1.67
C PHE A 110 -3.02 13.00 -1.05
N ASP A 111 -1.97 12.97 -0.24
CA ASP A 111 -1.45 14.13 0.49
C ASP A 111 0.07 14.16 0.37
N ASP A 112 0.60 15.19 -0.28
CA ASP A 112 2.01 15.38 -0.63
C ASP A 112 2.56 14.19 -1.45
N THR A 113 3.17 13.21 -0.83
CA THR A 113 3.78 12.03 -1.45
C THR A 113 3.18 10.72 -0.90
N LYS A 114 2.04 10.80 -0.20
CA LYS A 114 1.45 9.67 0.50
C LYS A 114 0.04 9.40 0.04
N PHE A 115 -0.26 8.15 -0.21
CA PHE A 115 -1.63 7.69 -0.36
C PHE A 115 -2.11 7.12 0.98
N ILE A 116 -3.08 7.81 1.58
CA ILE A 116 -3.52 7.59 2.95
C ILE A 116 -4.92 6.97 2.93
N ARG A 117 -5.15 5.99 3.80
CA ARG A 117 -6.44 5.44 4.14
C ARG A 117 -6.86 5.98 5.50
N ARG A 118 -7.93 6.74 5.53
CA ARG A 118 -8.58 7.28 6.72
C ARG A 118 -9.83 6.50 7.05
N VAL A 119 -9.98 6.10 8.28
CA VAL A 119 -11.14 5.34 8.75
C VAL A 119 -11.77 6.07 9.93
N TYR A 120 -13.00 6.48 9.76
CA TYR A 120 -13.84 6.97 10.86
C TYR A 120 -14.48 5.81 11.61
N PHE A 121 -14.77 6.00 12.89
CA PHE A 121 -15.31 4.93 13.72
C PHE A 121 -16.80 4.62 13.45
N THR A 122 -17.50 5.52 12.78
CA THR A 122 -18.91 5.41 12.42
C THR A 122 -19.15 5.77 10.97
N ALA A 123 -20.35 5.46 10.46
CA ALA A 123 -20.79 5.85 9.13
C ALA A 123 -20.94 7.38 9.01
N ASP A 124 -21.51 8.00 10.04
CA ASP A 124 -21.75 9.43 10.13
C ASP A 124 -21.04 9.93 11.41
N PRO A 125 -19.76 10.32 11.33
CA PRO A 125 -19.01 10.81 12.46
C PRO A 125 -19.58 12.15 12.93
N TYR A 126 -19.82 12.27 14.24
CA TYR A 126 -20.18 13.55 14.87
C TYR A 126 -18.97 14.49 14.89
N ASP A 127 -17.79 13.92 15.16
CA ASP A 127 -16.50 14.59 15.16
C ASP A 127 -15.66 14.05 13.98
N TYR A 128 -15.34 14.93 13.06
CA TYR A 128 -14.53 14.59 11.87
C TYR A 128 -13.04 14.53 12.18
N ASP A 129 -12.63 14.87 13.39
CA ASP A 129 -11.25 14.68 13.86
C ASP A 129 -11.03 13.32 14.55
N ASP A 130 -12.12 12.53 14.77
CA ASP A 130 -12.04 11.19 15.35
C ASP A 130 -11.90 10.11 14.25
N TYR A 131 -10.67 9.92 13.78
CA TYR A 131 -10.33 8.95 12.75
C TYR A 131 -8.98 8.26 13.00
N ILE A 132 -8.71 7.22 12.26
CA ILE A 132 -7.40 6.56 12.19
C ILE A 132 -6.88 6.66 10.76
N ASP A 133 -5.69 7.23 10.59
CA ASP A 133 -4.95 7.25 9.34
C ASP A 133 -3.97 6.08 9.27
N SER A 134 -3.88 5.51 8.08
CA SER A 134 -2.91 4.49 7.73
C SER A 134 -2.31 4.82 6.37
N VAL A 135 -1.01 5.01 6.32
CA VAL A 135 -0.31 5.23 5.05
C VAL A 135 -0.28 3.91 4.28
N ILE A 136 -0.90 3.88 3.11
CA ILE A 136 -0.96 2.71 2.23
C ILE A 136 0.28 2.65 1.32
N PHE A 137 0.61 3.78 0.72
CA PHE A 137 1.81 3.94 -0.09
C PHE A 137 2.49 5.25 0.24
N ASN A 138 3.82 5.22 0.27
CA ASN A 138 4.66 6.41 0.46
C ASN A 138 5.48 6.65 -0.81
N ASN A 139 6.03 7.85 -0.92
CA ASN A 139 6.99 8.21 -1.96
C ASN A 139 6.42 8.04 -3.36
N ILE A 140 5.17 8.45 -3.55
CA ILE A 140 4.48 8.47 -4.84
C ILE A 140 4.34 9.90 -5.34
N ASP A 141 4.43 10.09 -6.67
CA ASP A 141 4.40 11.42 -7.28
C ASP A 141 2.98 11.91 -7.55
N ASP A 142 2.11 11.02 -7.99
CA ASP A 142 0.72 11.34 -8.29
C ASP A 142 -0.19 10.11 -8.21
N VAL A 143 -1.48 10.37 -8.05
CA VAL A 143 -2.55 9.38 -8.09
C VAL A 143 -3.63 9.84 -9.06
N GLU A 144 -3.97 9.00 -10.02
CA GLU A 144 -5.12 9.24 -10.89
C GLU A 144 -6.28 8.34 -10.52
N ILE A 145 -7.47 8.94 -10.38
CA ILE A 145 -8.67 8.24 -9.95
C ILE A 145 -9.75 8.39 -11.03
N SER A 146 -10.35 7.28 -11.41
CA SER A 146 -11.46 7.30 -12.35
C SER A 146 -12.52 6.24 -12.02
N PHE A 147 -13.75 6.52 -12.44
CA PHE A 147 -14.96 5.78 -12.08
C PHE A 147 -15.70 5.33 -13.33
N LEU A 148 -16.13 4.08 -13.39
CA LEU A 148 -16.85 3.51 -14.53
C LEU A 148 -18.34 3.37 -14.22
N ILE A 149 -19.17 3.93 -15.11
CA ILE A 149 -20.61 3.65 -15.20
C ILE A 149 -21.02 3.61 -16.68
N ASP A 150 -21.93 2.75 -17.06
CA ASP A 150 -22.48 2.64 -18.42
C ASP A 150 -21.42 2.67 -19.54
N ASN A 151 -20.31 1.99 -19.29
CA ASN A 151 -19.17 1.88 -20.21
C ASN A 151 -18.43 3.21 -20.49
N ARG A 152 -18.58 4.21 -19.61
CA ARG A 152 -17.88 5.49 -19.66
C ARG A 152 -17.10 5.74 -18.39
N TRP A 153 -15.92 6.29 -18.55
CA TRP A 153 -15.05 6.70 -17.45
C TRP A 153 -15.27 8.15 -17.11
N PHE A 154 -15.31 8.46 -15.82
CA PHE A 154 -15.46 9.80 -15.26
C PHE A 154 -14.35 10.04 -14.23
N THR A 155 -13.90 11.27 -14.15
CA THR A 155 -12.88 11.71 -13.18
C THR A 155 -13.49 12.20 -11.86
N GLU A 156 -14.81 12.44 -11.85
CA GLU A 156 -15.56 12.89 -10.68
C GLU A 156 -16.76 11.98 -10.44
N TRP A 157 -17.07 11.72 -9.18
CA TRP A 157 -18.23 10.95 -8.77
C TRP A 157 -18.96 11.64 -7.61
N PRO A 158 -20.30 11.81 -7.63
CA PRO A 158 -21.22 11.25 -8.64
C PRO A 158 -21.13 11.95 -10.00
N ALA A 159 -21.20 11.16 -11.07
CA ALA A 159 -21.22 11.64 -12.45
C ALA A 159 -22.64 12.10 -12.82
N GLY A 160 -23.03 13.31 -12.40
CA GLY A 160 -24.36 13.87 -12.59
C GLY A 160 -25.35 13.50 -11.47
N GLN A 161 -26.56 14.07 -11.55
CA GLN A 161 -27.57 13.96 -10.47
C GLN A 161 -28.09 12.53 -10.24
N THR A 162 -28.17 11.72 -11.28
CA THR A 162 -28.67 10.34 -11.22
C THR A 162 -27.70 9.38 -10.52
N ALA A 163 -26.42 9.71 -10.44
CA ALA A 163 -25.40 8.87 -9.83
C ALA A 163 -25.23 9.11 -8.32
N ALA A 164 -25.95 10.07 -7.72
CA ALA A 164 -25.78 10.42 -6.30
C ALA A 164 -26.02 9.25 -5.34
N PHE A 165 -26.92 8.32 -5.70
CA PHE A 165 -27.28 7.16 -4.87
C PHE A 165 -26.83 5.84 -5.49
N ILE A 166 -25.92 5.89 -6.45
CA ILE A 166 -25.36 4.72 -7.12
C ILE A 166 -23.86 4.67 -6.83
N ILE A 167 -23.33 3.49 -6.60
CA ILE A 167 -21.89 3.28 -6.51
C ILE A 167 -21.31 3.03 -7.92
N PRO A 168 -20.07 3.43 -8.21
CA PRO A 168 -19.44 3.16 -9.50
C PRO A 168 -19.28 1.64 -9.71
N LYS A 169 -19.41 1.20 -10.96
CA LYS A 169 -19.25 -0.21 -11.32
C LYS A 169 -17.80 -0.67 -11.14
N LEU A 170 -16.86 0.20 -11.44
CA LEU A 170 -15.42 0.01 -11.21
C LEU A 170 -14.80 1.33 -10.76
N VAL A 171 -13.79 1.22 -9.92
CA VAL A 171 -12.89 2.31 -9.54
C VAL A 171 -11.50 1.95 -10.03
N LYS A 172 -10.89 2.84 -10.80
CA LYS A 172 -9.50 2.72 -11.26
C LYS A 172 -8.66 3.69 -10.46
N ILE A 173 -7.60 3.21 -9.85
CA ILE A 173 -6.60 4.00 -9.13
C ILE A 173 -5.26 3.69 -9.78
N GLU A 174 -4.66 4.68 -10.41
CA GLU A 174 -3.32 4.62 -11.00
C GLU A 174 -2.37 5.38 -10.09
N ILE A 175 -1.29 4.74 -9.72
CA ILE A 175 -0.26 5.30 -8.84
C ILE A 175 0.98 5.46 -9.67
N ASN A 176 1.46 6.70 -9.79
CA ASN A 176 2.68 7.05 -10.50
C ASN A 176 3.82 7.19 -9.49
N ASP A 177 4.89 6.42 -9.72
CA ASP A 177 6.10 6.38 -8.90
C ASP A 177 7.29 6.41 -9.87
N ASN A 178 8.02 7.51 -9.92
CA ASN A 178 9.16 7.70 -10.82
C ASN A 178 10.39 6.85 -10.43
N ASP A 179 10.41 6.28 -9.24
CA ASP A 179 11.55 5.47 -8.76
C ASP A 179 11.42 3.97 -9.14
N ARG A 180 10.36 3.57 -9.88
CA ARG A 180 10.06 2.16 -10.20
C ARG A 180 10.00 1.83 -11.69
N ASP A 181 10.81 2.51 -12.49
CA ASP A 181 11.07 2.09 -13.88
C ASP A 181 11.96 0.84 -13.96
#